data_c51c0b011da3d445aa947736f24b90fd
#
_entry.id   c51c0b011da3d445aa947736f24b90fd
#
_cell.length_a   1.000
_cell.length_b   1.000
_cell.length_c   1.000
_cell.angle_alpha   90.00
_cell.angle_beta   90.00
_cell.angle_gamma   90.00
#
_symmetry.space_group_name_H-M   'P 1'
#
loop_
_entity.id
_entity.type
_entity.pdbx_description
1 polymer ?
#
loop_
_entity_poly.entity_id
_entity_poly.type
_entity_poly.pdbx_seq_one_letter_code
_entity_poly.pdbx_strand_id
1 'polypeptide(L)'
;MPSEATFSRAFAEFAQSDLPDNMHVALIERALGGRMVGVIARDATEIEAREKPVKKETNNKKDDPPPPDDAQPPRRRGRPRKDEERPKPEPTRLERQTAQNVNQMLAELPTACDVGSKKNSKGYKETWIGYKLHIDVACGQIPVSCVLTSASVHDSQVAIPLMTMTGARVSYLYDLMDAAYDAAAIHAQSEALGHVPIIDPNFRAQHEVKSEWAQEVERMAFINMPDPDDVIYNFRTMVERVNARLKDEFGARYLRVRGPIKVKRHLMFGIVALAVDQILRVARFRPATA
;
A
#
# COMPACT_ATOMS: atom_id res chain seq x y z
N MET A 1 30.22 -17.79 21.01
CA MET A 1 29.21 -17.05 20.19
C MET A 1 28.73 -17.95 19.06
N PRO A 2 27.42 -17.99 18.77
CA PRO A 2 26.93 -18.75 17.63
C PRO A 2 27.52 -18.25 16.30
N SER A 3 27.69 -19.15 15.34
CA SER A 3 28.22 -18.77 14.01
C SER A 3 27.16 -18.00 13.22
N GLU A 4 27.59 -17.24 12.19
CA GLU A 4 26.70 -16.54 11.27
C GLU A 4 25.68 -17.49 10.61
N ALA A 5 26.13 -18.70 10.27
CA ALA A 5 25.26 -19.74 9.72
C ALA A 5 24.17 -20.20 10.71
N THR A 6 24.47 -20.20 12.03
CA THR A 6 23.49 -20.52 13.07
C THR A 6 22.43 -19.43 13.17
N PHE A 7 22.83 -18.16 13.15
CA PHE A 7 21.88 -17.04 13.12
C PHE A 7 21.01 -17.05 11.85
N SER A 8 21.60 -17.32 10.69
CA SER A 8 20.88 -17.38 9.42
C SER A 8 19.81 -18.50 9.42
N ARG A 9 20.14 -19.67 10.01
CA ARG A 9 19.17 -20.78 10.13
C ARG A 9 18.05 -20.45 11.12
N ALA A 10 18.39 -19.94 12.28
CA ALA A 10 17.43 -19.52 13.30
C ALA A 10 16.48 -18.44 12.76
N PHE A 11 17.03 -17.45 12.02
CA PHE A 11 16.19 -16.44 11.37
C PHE A 11 15.30 -17.03 10.28
N ALA A 12 15.77 -18.01 9.52
CA ALA A 12 14.97 -18.67 8.48
C ALA A 12 13.78 -19.46 9.08
N GLU A 13 14.01 -20.12 10.20
CA GLU A 13 12.97 -20.82 10.97
C GLU A 13 11.99 -19.81 11.59
N PHE A 14 12.50 -18.80 12.27
CA PHE A 14 11.69 -17.72 12.85
C PHE A 14 10.85 -16.97 11.81
N ALA A 15 11.37 -16.80 10.59
CA ALA A 15 10.66 -16.14 9.51
C ALA A 15 9.38 -16.88 9.07
N GLN A 16 9.23 -18.15 9.40
CA GLN A 16 7.99 -18.91 9.16
C GLN A 16 6.90 -18.62 10.22
N SER A 17 7.27 -18.03 11.36
CA SER A 17 6.32 -17.72 12.42
C SER A 17 5.60 -16.40 12.16
N ASP A 18 4.36 -16.26 12.67
CA ASP A 18 3.60 -15.00 12.63
C ASP A 18 3.86 -14.12 13.85
N LEU A 19 4.86 -14.45 14.66
CA LEU A 19 5.14 -13.76 15.92
C LEU A 19 5.32 -12.23 15.74
N PRO A 20 6.13 -11.70 14.79
CA PRO A 20 6.26 -10.25 14.63
C PRO A 20 4.95 -9.57 14.22
N ASP A 21 4.14 -10.21 13.38
CA ASP A 21 2.82 -9.69 12.99
C ASP A 21 1.90 -9.62 14.23
N ASN A 22 1.85 -10.70 15.02
CA ASN A 22 1.02 -10.76 16.23
C ASN A 22 1.48 -9.76 17.30
N MET A 23 2.79 -9.63 17.49
CA MET A 23 3.36 -8.61 18.39
C MET A 23 2.96 -7.20 17.96
N HIS A 24 3.01 -6.90 16.67
CA HIS A 24 2.61 -5.60 16.14
C HIS A 24 1.11 -5.36 16.39
N VAL A 25 0.24 -6.32 16.08
CA VAL A 25 -1.21 -6.21 16.31
C VAL A 25 -1.48 -5.94 17.79
N ALA A 26 -0.95 -6.74 18.70
CA ALA A 26 -1.15 -6.58 20.14
C ALA A 26 -0.62 -5.22 20.66
N LEU A 27 0.51 -4.74 20.12
CA LEU A 27 1.06 -3.44 20.46
C LEU A 27 0.11 -2.30 20.04
N ILE A 28 -0.41 -2.34 18.81
CA ILE A 28 -1.31 -1.32 18.29
C ILE A 28 -2.65 -1.33 19.01
N GLU A 29 -3.24 -2.49 19.22
CA GLU A 29 -4.49 -2.63 19.98
C GLU A 29 -4.34 -2.10 21.42
N ARG A 30 -3.22 -2.38 22.06
CA ARG A 30 -2.94 -1.88 23.42
C ARG A 30 -2.72 -0.36 23.45
N ALA A 31 -2.06 0.21 22.43
CA ALA A 31 -1.69 1.63 22.40
C ALA A 31 -2.82 2.53 21.91
N LEU A 32 -3.59 2.07 20.93
CA LEU A 32 -4.61 2.85 20.22
C LEU A 32 -6.02 2.28 20.35
N GLY A 33 -6.16 1.02 20.77
CA GLY A 33 -7.47 0.37 20.92
C GLY A 33 -8.39 1.13 21.89
N GLY A 34 -9.66 1.22 21.53
CA GLY A 34 -10.67 1.95 22.30
C GLY A 34 -10.58 3.47 22.21
N ARG A 35 -9.70 4.01 21.35
CA ARG A 35 -9.58 5.45 21.10
C ARG A 35 -9.91 5.75 19.64
N MET A 36 -10.59 6.88 19.40
CA MET A 36 -10.76 7.40 18.06
C MET A 36 -9.44 8.00 17.57
N VAL A 37 -8.93 7.47 16.46
CA VAL A 37 -7.79 8.06 15.73
C VAL A 37 -8.37 9.05 14.71
N GLY A 38 -7.83 10.27 14.61
CA GLY A 38 -8.37 11.28 13.68
C GLY A 38 -8.16 10.88 12.23
N VAL A 39 -6.93 10.56 11.86
CA VAL A 39 -6.54 10.27 10.48
C VAL A 39 -5.68 9.02 10.38
N ILE A 40 -5.85 8.30 9.27
CA ILE A 40 -4.92 7.28 8.78
C ILE A 40 -4.36 7.78 7.46
N ALA A 41 -3.04 7.87 7.35
CA ALA A 41 -2.35 8.17 6.10
C ALA A 41 -1.82 6.87 5.49
N ARG A 42 -2.13 6.64 4.21
CA ARG A 42 -1.75 5.45 3.45
C ARG A 42 -0.78 5.80 2.34
N ASP A 43 0.30 5.04 2.23
CA ASP A 43 1.27 5.20 1.16
C ASP A 43 2.06 3.90 0.94
N ALA A 44 2.81 3.86 -0.16
CA ALA A 44 3.68 2.74 -0.50
C ALA A 44 5.12 3.22 -0.72
N THR A 45 6.07 2.45 -0.21
CA THR A 45 7.49 2.75 -0.42
C THR A 45 8.23 1.61 -1.10
N GLU A 46 9.17 1.95 -1.98
CA GLU A 46 10.05 0.99 -2.62
C GLU A 46 11.00 0.34 -1.60
N ILE A 47 11.21 -0.97 -1.74
CA ILE A 47 12.14 -1.79 -0.96
C ILE A 47 13.05 -2.52 -1.93
N GLU A 48 14.29 -2.07 -2.03
CA GLU A 48 15.29 -2.69 -2.92
C GLU A 48 15.71 -4.07 -2.38
N ALA A 49 15.70 -5.07 -3.27
CA ALA A 49 16.09 -6.43 -2.92
C ALA A 49 17.54 -6.75 -3.31
N ARG A 50 18.13 -7.72 -2.61
CA ARG A 50 19.44 -8.31 -2.97
C ARG A 50 19.30 -9.56 -3.83
N GLU A 51 18.24 -9.64 -4.62
CA GLU A 51 17.93 -10.78 -5.47
C GLU A 51 17.49 -10.31 -6.86
N LYS A 52 17.52 -11.21 -7.81
CA LYS A 52 17.06 -10.92 -9.18
C LYS A 52 15.55 -11.08 -9.25
N PRO A 53 14.86 -10.32 -10.11
CA PRO A 53 13.45 -10.52 -10.35
C PRO A 53 13.20 -11.92 -10.90
N VAL A 54 12.07 -12.50 -10.53
CA VAL A 54 11.64 -13.79 -11.07
C VAL A 54 11.41 -13.62 -12.58
N LYS A 55 12.09 -14.45 -13.37
CA LYS A 55 11.87 -14.44 -14.82
C LYS A 55 10.41 -14.81 -15.09
N LYS A 56 9.67 -13.90 -15.70
CA LYS A 56 8.37 -14.27 -16.29
C LYS A 56 8.65 -15.25 -17.41
N GLU A 57 8.08 -16.45 -17.33
CA GLU A 57 8.07 -17.35 -18.47
C GLU A 57 7.41 -16.61 -19.63
N THR A 58 8.21 -16.20 -20.58
CA THR A 58 7.69 -15.75 -21.88
C THR A 58 7.12 -17.01 -22.51
N ASN A 59 5.79 -17.16 -22.48
CA ASN A 59 5.13 -18.15 -23.31
C ASN A 59 5.57 -17.86 -24.74
N ASN A 60 6.55 -18.63 -25.19
CA ASN A 60 6.91 -18.72 -26.59
C ASN A 60 5.72 -19.40 -27.28
N LYS A 61 4.76 -18.59 -27.76
CA LYS A 61 3.57 -19.03 -28.50
C LYS A 61 3.88 -19.83 -29.77
N LYS A 62 5.09 -20.36 -29.93
CA LYS A 62 5.48 -21.12 -31.12
C LYS A 62 5.25 -22.63 -30.99
N ASP A 63 5.06 -23.14 -29.76
CA ASP A 63 4.94 -24.59 -29.50
C ASP A 63 3.66 -24.96 -28.71
N ASP A 64 2.72 -24.02 -28.53
CA ASP A 64 1.43 -24.37 -27.93
C ASP A 64 0.59 -25.18 -28.93
N PRO A 65 0.01 -26.31 -28.53
CA PRO A 65 -0.96 -27.03 -29.37
C PRO A 65 -2.13 -26.10 -29.69
N PRO A 66 -2.77 -26.23 -30.85
CA PRO A 66 -3.91 -25.40 -31.22
C PRO A 66 -4.96 -25.46 -30.11
N PRO A 67 -5.57 -24.31 -29.74
CA PRO A 67 -6.59 -24.30 -28.70
C PRO A 67 -7.73 -25.23 -29.06
N PRO A 68 -8.38 -25.91 -28.09
CA PRO A 68 -9.53 -26.75 -28.35
C PRO A 68 -10.61 -25.93 -29.07
N ASP A 69 -11.41 -26.61 -29.95
CA ASP A 69 -12.41 -25.97 -30.81
C ASP A 69 -13.44 -25.08 -30.07
N ASP A 70 -13.61 -25.25 -28.75
CA ASP A 70 -14.48 -24.46 -27.89
C ASP A 70 -13.79 -23.20 -27.27
N ALA A 71 -12.52 -22.94 -27.57
CA ALA A 71 -11.81 -21.78 -27.03
C ALA A 71 -12.31 -20.52 -27.72
N GLN A 72 -12.75 -19.54 -26.92
CA GLN A 72 -13.15 -18.23 -27.41
C GLN A 72 -11.99 -17.60 -28.21
N PRO A 73 -12.26 -17.04 -29.40
CA PRO A 73 -11.23 -16.45 -30.25
C PRO A 73 -10.49 -15.34 -29.51
N PRO A 74 -9.17 -15.20 -29.70
CA PRO A 74 -8.38 -14.20 -29.03
C PRO A 74 -8.92 -12.80 -29.34
N ARG A 75 -9.03 -11.96 -28.31
CA ARG A 75 -9.55 -10.59 -28.42
C ARG A 75 -8.78 -9.83 -29.49
N ARG A 76 -9.45 -9.39 -30.56
CA ARG A 76 -8.87 -8.49 -31.56
C ARG A 76 -8.58 -7.11 -30.94
N ARG A 77 -7.40 -6.55 -31.20
CA ARG A 77 -7.08 -5.18 -30.85
C ARG A 77 -7.85 -4.22 -31.77
N GLY A 78 -8.45 -3.18 -31.21
CA GLY A 78 -9.17 -2.15 -31.95
C GLY A 78 -10.63 -1.96 -31.52
N ARG A 79 -11.33 -0.98 -32.12
CA ARG A 79 -12.74 -0.71 -31.85
C ARG A 79 -13.59 -1.88 -32.37
N PRO A 80 -14.56 -2.41 -31.58
CA PRO A 80 -15.47 -3.47 -32.06
C PRO A 80 -16.28 -3.02 -33.29
N ARG A 81 -16.67 -3.96 -34.12
CA ARG A 81 -17.64 -3.70 -35.18
C ARG A 81 -19.00 -3.40 -34.53
N LYS A 82 -19.88 -2.67 -35.26
CA LYS A 82 -21.16 -2.16 -34.73
C LYS A 82 -22.09 -3.28 -34.24
N ASP A 83 -21.92 -4.51 -34.74
CA ASP A 83 -22.74 -5.69 -34.46
C ASP A 83 -21.99 -6.76 -33.64
N GLU A 84 -20.81 -6.43 -33.08
CA GLU A 84 -19.97 -7.36 -32.34
C GLU A 84 -20.25 -7.20 -30.84
N GLU A 85 -21.04 -8.10 -30.22
CA GLU A 85 -21.15 -8.19 -28.77
C GLU A 85 -19.87 -8.76 -28.16
N ARG A 86 -19.17 -7.94 -27.39
CA ARG A 86 -18.00 -8.40 -26.62
C ARG A 86 -18.43 -8.97 -25.30
N PRO A 87 -17.85 -10.11 -24.88
CA PRO A 87 -18.08 -10.60 -23.53
C PRO A 87 -17.67 -9.52 -22.52
N LYS A 88 -18.48 -9.35 -21.48
CA LYS A 88 -18.16 -8.42 -20.39
C LYS A 88 -16.75 -8.70 -19.86
N PRO A 89 -15.92 -7.68 -19.64
CA PRO A 89 -14.61 -7.89 -19.05
C PRO A 89 -14.77 -8.55 -17.68
N GLU A 90 -13.84 -9.44 -17.35
CA GLU A 90 -13.79 -10.00 -16.00
C GLU A 90 -13.62 -8.86 -14.97
N PRO A 91 -14.24 -8.99 -13.80
CA PRO A 91 -14.14 -7.96 -12.76
C PRO A 91 -12.65 -7.73 -12.40
N THR A 92 -12.30 -6.49 -12.25
CA THR A 92 -10.95 -6.10 -11.83
C THR A 92 -10.64 -6.62 -10.43
N ARG A 93 -9.36 -6.65 -10.04
CA ARG A 93 -9.00 -7.05 -8.67
C ARG A 93 -9.69 -6.19 -7.62
N LEU A 94 -9.78 -4.88 -7.82
CA LEU A 94 -10.47 -3.97 -6.91
C LEU A 94 -11.95 -4.32 -6.74
N GLU A 95 -12.64 -4.62 -7.83
CA GLU A 95 -14.05 -5.02 -7.78
C GLU A 95 -14.25 -6.36 -7.09
N ARG A 96 -13.33 -7.32 -7.26
CA ARG A 96 -13.40 -8.61 -6.54
C ARG A 96 -13.13 -8.45 -5.04
N GLN A 97 -12.21 -7.58 -4.67
CA GLN A 97 -11.83 -7.34 -3.27
C GLN A 97 -13.00 -6.89 -2.40
N THR A 98 -13.97 -6.17 -2.93
CA THR A 98 -15.15 -5.73 -2.16
C THR A 98 -16.03 -6.89 -1.65
N ALA A 99 -15.94 -8.07 -2.30
CA ALA A 99 -16.68 -9.27 -1.92
C ALA A 99 -15.82 -10.33 -1.20
N GLN A 100 -14.53 -10.07 -1.00
CA GLN A 100 -13.55 -11.01 -0.42
C GLN A 100 -13.23 -10.68 1.03
N ASN A 101 -12.82 -11.70 1.81
CA ASN A 101 -12.21 -11.45 3.11
C ASN A 101 -10.71 -11.09 2.96
N VAL A 102 -10.12 -10.54 4.02
CA VAL A 102 -8.71 -10.07 4.02
C VAL A 102 -7.73 -11.14 3.56
N ASN A 103 -7.89 -12.38 4.00
CA ASN A 103 -6.97 -13.46 3.65
C ASN A 103 -7.03 -13.80 2.16
N GLN A 104 -8.23 -13.78 1.56
CA GLN A 104 -8.41 -13.98 0.12
C GLN A 104 -7.79 -12.82 -0.68
N MET A 105 -8.04 -11.58 -0.26
CA MET A 105 -7.45 -10.41 -0.90
C MET A 105 -5.91 -10.45 -0.88
N LEU A 106 -5.32 -10.79 0.28
CA LEU A 106 -3.86 -10.89 0.44
C LEU A 106 -3.26 -12.04 -0.37
N ALA A 107 -3.96 -13.17 -0.46
CA ALA A 107 -3.50 -14.33 -1.24
C ALA A 107 -3.44 -14.05 -2.75
N GLU A 108 -4.26 -13.15 -3.27
CA GLU A 108 -4.23 -12.73 -4.68
C GLU A 108 -3.09 -11.73 -5.01
N LEU A 109 -2.44 -11.15 -4.01
CA LEU A 109 -1.38 -10.17 -4.22
C LEU A 109 -0.05 -10.86 -4.52
N PRO A 110 0.62 -10.53 -5.65
CA PRO A 110 1.95 -11.04 -5.92
C PRO A 110 2.95 -10.60 -4.86
N THR A 111 3.80 -11.52 -4.41
CA THR A 111 4.83 -11.25 -3.40
C THR A 111 6.25 -11.58 -3.88
N ALA A 112 6.42 -12.05 -5.12
CA ALA A 112 7.73 -12.36 -5.68
C ALA A 112 8.53 -11.07 -5.96
N CYS A 113 9.87 -11.15 -5.88
CA CYS A 113 10.73 -10.05 -6.30
C CYS A 113 10.50 -9.73 -7.79
N ASP A 114 10.24 -8.45 -8.10
CA ASP A 114 9.94 -7.99 -9.46
C ASP A 114 10.55 -6.59 -9.69
N VAL A 115 10.38 -6.06 -10.90
CA VAL A 115 10.80 -4.71 -11.27
C VAL A 115 9.65 -3.74 -11.01
N GLY A 116 9.91 -2.75 -10.17
CA GLY A 116 9.03 -1.60 -9.96
C GLY A 116 9.47 -0.38 -10.75
N SER A 117 8.56 0.54 -10.98
CA SER A 117 8.90 1.83 -11.57
C SER A 117 7.98 2.93 -11.04
N LYS A 118 8.56 4.12 -10.81
CA LYS A 118 7.83 5.34 -10.45
C LYS A 118 8.35 6.52 -11.28
N LYS A 119 7.59 7.59 -11.33
CA LYS A 119 8.08 8.88 -11.81
C LYS A 119 8.50 9.71 -10.60
N ASN A 120 9.68 10.31 -10.65
CA ASN A 120 10.11 11.24 -9.62
C ASN A 120 9.47 12.63 -9.82
N SER A 121 9.69 13.54 -8.88
CA SER A 121 9.16 14.92 -8.91
C SER A 121 9.60 15.72 -10.14
N LYS A 122 10.69 15.31 -10.81
CA LYS A 122 11.19 15.92 -12.06
C LYS A 122 10.61 15.25 -13.31
N GLY A 123 9.71 14.25 -13.16
CA GLY A 123 9.08 13.52 -14.27
C GLY A 123 9.92 12.38 -14.86
N TYR A 124 11.14 12.13 -14.37
CA TYR A 124 11.97 11.00 -14.81
C TYR A 124 11.48 9.68 -14.25
N LYS A 125 11.55 8.63 -15.07
CA LYS A 125 11.23 7.28 -14.66
C LYS A 125 12.39 6.69 -13.87
N GLU A 126 12.15 6.35 -12.61
CA GLU A 126 13.04 5.57 -11.76
C GLU A 126 12.56 4.12 -11.70
N THR A 127 13.49 3.18 -11.69
CA THR A 127 13.19 1.75 -11.59
C THR A 127 14.02 1.10 -10.49
N TRP A 128 13.42 0.16 -9.78
CA TRP A 128 14.12 -0.66 -8.79
C TRP A 128 13.75 -2.13 -8.93
N ILE A 129 14.59 -3.01 -8.40
CA ILE A 129 14.33 -4.44 -8.32
C ILE A 129 14.04 -4.76 -6.85
N GLY A 130 12.89 -5.39 -6.59
CA GLY A 130 12.55 -5.76 -5.22
C GLY A 130 11.07 -5.88 -4.95
N TYR A 131 10.67 -5.18 -3.92
CA TYR A 131 9.34 -5.22 -3.32
C TYR A 131 8.76 -3.82 -3.16
N LYS A 132 7.50 -3.77 -2.76
CA LYS A 132 6.85 -2.55 -2.31
C LYS A 132 6.21 -2.83 -0.94
N LEU A 133 6.48 -1.95 0.01
CA LEU A 133 5.84 -1.97 1.32
C LEU A 133 4.74 -0.92 1.34
N HIS A 134 3.51 -1.36 1.52
CA HIS A 134 2.35 -0.51 1.73
C HIS A 134 2.10 -0.41 3.22
N ILE A 135 1.86 0.80 3.73
CA ILE A 135 1.74 1.03 5.16
C ILE A 135 0.64 2.05 5.47
N ASP A 136 -0.12 1.79 6.52
CA ASP A 136 -1.06 2.72 7.13
C ASP A 136 -0.46 3.28 8.42
N VAL A 137 -0.51 4.59 8.54
CA VAL A 137 0.07 5.34 9.65
C VAL A 137 -0.98 6.20 10.33
N ALA A 138 -1.14 6.02 11.63
CA ALA A 138 -2.02 6.82 12.46
C ALA A 138 -1.38 8.14 12.89
N CYS A 139 -2.22 9.07 13.39
CA CYS A 139 -1.77 10.27 14.08
C CYS A 139 -0.65 9.97 15.08
N GLY A 140 0.36 10.80 15.11
CA GLY A 140 1.56 10.58 15.92
C GLY A 140 2.59 9.70 15.23
N GLN A 141 2.46 9.45 13.92
CA GLN A 141 3.40 8.68 13.11
C GLN A 141 3.55 7.21 13.58
N ILE A 142 2.46 6.60 14.03
CA ILE A 142 2.42 5.22 14.52
C ILE A 142 1.98 4.31 13.36
N PRO A 143 2.82 3.37 12.89
CA PRO A 143 2.44 2.41 11.86
C PRO A 143 1.41 1.42 12.42
N VAL A 144 0.23 1.33 11.78
CA VAL A 144 -0.90 0.51 12.23
C VAL A 144 -1.00 -0.81 11.49
N SER A 145 -0.85 -0.78 10.18
CA SER A 145 -0.95 -1.96 9.31
C SER A 145 0.05 -1.86 8.18
N CYS A 146 0.50 -3.00 7.66
CA CYS A 146 1.37 -3.03 6.50
C CYS A 146 1.19 -4.29 5.67
N VAL A 147 1.49 -4.19 4.36
CA VAL A 147 1.46 -5.30 3.41
C VAL A 147 2.68 -5.21 2.50
N LEU A 148 3.40 -6.32 2.33
CA LEU A 148 4.52 -6.43 1.39
C LEU A 148 4.04 -7.09 0.09
N THR A 149 4.34 -6.46 -1.04
CA THR A 149 4.01 -6.97 -2.37
C THR A 149 5.22 -6.96 -3.30
N SER A 150 5.06 -7.58 -4.48
CA SER A 150 6.00 -7.38 -5.59
C SER A 150 6.09 -5.89 -5.96
N ALA A 151 7.26 -5.42 -6.38
CA ALA A 151 7.49 -4.04 -6.77
C ALA A 151 6.58 -3.54 -7.91
N SER A 152 6.07 -4.45 -8.75
CA SER A 152 5.20 -4.15 -9.89
C SER A 152 3.72 -3.94 -9.53
N VAL A 153 3.30 -4.23 -8.29
CA VAL A 153 1.91 -4.06 -7.86
C VAL A 153 1.56 -2.57 -7.75
N HIS A 154 0.45 -2.17 -8.36
CA HIS A 154 -0.04 -0.79 -8.25
C HIS A 154 -0.64 -0.54 -6.86
N ASP A 155 -0.43 0.63 -6.31
CA ASP A 155 -0.75 0.97 -4.92
C ASP A 155 -2.24 0.83 -4.61
N SER A 156 -3.12 1.23 -5.54
CA SER A 156 -4.57 1.05 -5.42
C SER A 156 -5.01 -0.39 -5.17
N GLN A 157 -4.27 -1.39 -5.66
CA GLN A 157 -4.63 -2.81 -5.49
C GLN A 157 -4.46 -3.32 -4.06
N VAL A 158 -3.82 -2.55 -3.19
CA VAL A 158 -3.56 -2.89 -1.79
C VAL A 158 -4.39 -2.02 -0.83
N ALA A 159 -5.09 -1.00 -1.35
CA ALA A 159 -5.86 -0.07 -0.53
C ALA A 159 -6.95 -0.78 0.30
N ILE A 160 -7.81 -1.57 -0.37
CA ILE A 160 -8.95 -2.24 0.29
C ILE A 160 -8.51 -3.23 1.38
N PRO A 161 -7.59 -4.20 1.10
CA PRO A 161 -7.12 -5.10 2.15
C PRO A 161 -6.44 -4.36 3.31
N LEU A 162 -5.63 -3.33 3.03
CA LEU A 162 -4.93 -2.58 4.06
C LEU A 162 -5.90 -1.77 4.94
N MET A 163 -6.88 -1.11 4.32
CA MET A 163 -7.97 -0.39 4.98
C MET A 163 -8.79 -1.32 5.91
N THR A 164 -9.14 -2.50 5.43
CA THR A 164 -9.89 -3.49 6.20
C THR A 164 -9.08 -4.00 7.40
N MET A 165 -7.77 -4.24 7.21
CA MET A 165 -6.85 -4.60 8.31
C MET A 165 -6.75 -3.51 9.36
N THR A 166 -6.68 -2.26 8.94
CA THR A 166 -6.55 -1.10 9.82
C THR A 166 -7.83 -0.86 10.60
N GLY A 167 -8.99 -0.91 9.95
CA GLY A 167 -10.29 -0.77 10.60
C GLY A 167 -10.60 -1.86 11.63
N ALA A 168 -10.02 -3.07 11.45
CA ALA A 168 -10.12 -4.12 12.46
C ALA A 168 -9.27 -3.87 13.73
N ARG A 169 -8.27 -2.97 13.67
CA ARG A 169 -7.34 -2.68 14.77
C ARG A 169 -7.65 -1.38 15.50
N VAL A 170 -8.08 -0.37 14.77
CA VAL A 170 -8.30 0.97 15.31
C VAL A 170 -9.55 1.59 14.69
N SER A 171 -10.29 2.37 15.47
CA SER A 171 -11.37 3.21 14.95
C SER A 171 -10.79 4.55 14.51
N TYR A 172 -11.11 5.00 13.28
CA TYR A 172 -10.59 6.25 12.76
C TYR A 172 -11.62 6.95 11.87
N LEU A 173 -11.37 8.24 11.53
CA LEU A 173 -12.34 9.05 10.81
C LEU A 173 -11.94 9.28 9.35
N TYR A 174 -10.71 9.69 9.08
CA TYR A 174 -10.26 10.09 7.74
C TYR A 174 -9.24 9.12 7.17
N ASP A 175 -9.45 8.72 5.90
CA ASP A 175 -8.49 7.98 5.07
C ASP A 175 -7.76 8.94 4.13
N LEU A 176 -6.46 9.17 4.32
CA LEU A 176 -5.65 10.06 3.49
C LEU A 176 -4.82 9.26 2.51
N MET A 177 -5.01 9.51 1.22
CA MET A 177 -4.34 8.79 0.13
C MET A 177 -3.95 9.74 -1.01
N ASP A 178 -2.92 9.37 -1.78
CA ASP A 178 -2.54 10.13 -2.98
C ASP A 178 -3.39 9.75 -4.21
N ALA A 179 -3.19 10.46 -5.31
CA ALA A 179 -3.91 10.27 -6.57
C ALA A 179 -3.76 8.86 -7.19
N ALA A 180 -2.80 8.04 -6.75
CA ALA A 180 -2.68 6.65 -7.20
C ALA A 180 -3.81 5.77 -6.67
N TYR A 181 -4.46 6.18 -5.60
CA TYR A 181 -5.58 5.50 -4.97
C TYR A 181 -6.96 5.99 -5.44
N ASP A 182 -7.02 6.99 -6.31
CA ASP A 182 -8.29 7.55 -6.78
C ASP A 182 -9.03 6.56 -7.71
N ALA A 183 -9.88 5.77 -7.09
CA ALA A 183 -10.75 4.79 -7.75
C ALA A 183 -12.07 4.64 -6.99
N ALA A 184 -13.20 4.61 -7.71
CA ALA A 184 -14.54 4.55 -7.14
C ALA A 184 -14.73 3.41 -6.11
N ALA A 185 -14.12 2.24 -6.33
CA ALA A 185 -14.21 1.12 -5.40
C ALA A 185 -13.49 1.40 -4.06
N ILE A 186 -12.43 2.23 -4.06
CA ILE A 186 -11.69 2.60 -2.85
C ILE A 186 -12.50 3.63 -2.06
N HIS A 187 -13.07 4.64 -2.71
CA HIS A 187 -13.98 5.60 -2.08
C HIS A 187 -15.16 4.88 -1.42
N ALA A 188 -15.88 4.04 -2.19
CA ALA A 188 -17.02 3.30 -1.69
C ALA A 188 -16.68 2.37 -0.51
N GLN A 189 -15.50 1.74 -0.51
CA GLN A 189 -15.06 0.88 0.59
C GLN A 189 -14.73 1.68 1.85
N SER A 190 -14.09 2.84 1.72
CA SER A 190 -13.81 3.73 2.84
C SER A 190 -15.11 4.20 3.50
N GLU A 191 -16.06 4.67 2.70
CA GLU A 191 -17.38 5.09 3.16
C GLU A 191 -18.18 3.93 3.80
N ALA A 192 -18.13 2.72 3.22
CA ALA A 192 -18.79 1.54 3.76
C ALA A 192 -18.22 1.11 5.13
N LEU A 193 -16.96 1.41 5.40
CA LEU A 193 -16.32 1.22 6.71
C LEU A 193 -16.60 2.38 7.69
N GLY A 194 -17.33 3.41 7.26
CA GLY A 194 -17.67 4.58 8.09
C GLY A 194 -16.57 5.64 8.14
N HIS A 195 -15.64 5.63 7.17
CA HIS A 195 -14.56 6.61 7.08
C HIS A 195 -14.83 7.64 6.00
N VAL A 196 -14.17 8.78 6.09
CA VAL A 196 -14.20 9.85 5.08
C VAL A 196 -12.92 9.76 4.24
N PRO A 197 -13.01 9.35 2.95
CA PRO A 197 -11.84 9.32 2.08
C PRO A 197 -11.46 10.73 1.63
N ILE A 198 -10.21 11.13 1.89
CA ILE A 198 -9.60 12.34 1.35
C ILE A 198 -8.47 11.88 0.44
N ILE A 199 -8.76 11.85 -0.85
CA ILE A 199 -7.88 11.32 -1.90
C ILE A 199 -7.61 12.41 -2.91
N ASP A 200 -6.34 12.62 -3.22
CA ASP A 200 -5.93 13.57 -4.25
C ASP A 200 -6.56 13.20 -5.59
N PRO A 201 -7.27 14.11 -6.28
CA PRO A 201 -8.01 13.77 -7.49
C PRO A 201 -7.07 13.42 -8.66
N ASN A 202 -7.37 12.33 -9.35
CA ASN A 202 -6.65 11.92 -10.55
C ASN A 202 -7.45 12.27 -11.80
N PHE A 203 -7.24 13.44 -12.35
CA PHE A 203 -7.98 13.94 -13.52
C PHE A 203 -7.66 13.18 -14.81
N ARG A 204 -6.65 12.31 -14.85
CA ARG A 204 -6.23 11.53 -16.03
C ARG A 204 -6.14 12.39 -17.29
N ALA A 205 -7.04 12.19 -18.28
CA ALA A 205 -7.10 12.96 -19.52
C ALA A 205 -8.16 14.10 -19.49
N GLN A 206 -8.77 14.39 -18.34
CA GLN A 206 -9.82 15.41 -18.20
C GLN A 206 -9.19 16.79 -17.95
N HIS A 207 -8.60 17.37 -19.01
CA HIS A 207 -7.89 18.63 -18.91
C HIS A 207 -8.78 19.83 -18.51
N GLU A 208 -10.04 19.83 -18.96
CA GLU A 208 -11.00 20.90 -18.63
C GLU A 208 -11.34 20.89 -17.15
N VAL A 209 -11.72 19.74 -16.60
CA VAL A 209 -12.03 19.56 -15.17
C VAL A 209 -10.81 19.92 -14.29
N LYS A 210 -9.61 19.54 -14.72
CA LYS A 210 -8.38 19.92 -14.03
C LYS A 210 -8.17 21.44 -14.01
N SER A 211 -8.48 22.11 -15.12
CA SER A 211 -8.35 23.57 -15.23
C SER A 211 -9.36 24.30 -14.34
N GLU A 212 -10.60 23.83 -14.31
CA GLU A 212 -11.67 24.39 -13.46
C GLU A 212 -11.31 24.22 -11.98
N TRP A 213 -10.86 23.03 -11.59
CA TRP A 213 -10.42 22.76 -10.22
C TRP A 213 -9.24 23.64 -9.82
N ALA A 214 -8.25 23.84 -10.69
CA ALA A 214 -7.11 24.71 -10.41
C ALA A 214 -7.54 26.17 -10.20
N GLN A 215 -8.51 26.66 -10.95
CA GLN A 215 -9.07 28.01 -10.78
C GLN A 215 -9.82 28.14 -9.47
N GLU A 216 -10.55 27.10 -9.05
CA GLU A 216 -11.25 27.09 -7.75
C GLU A 216 -10.27 27.13 -6.59
N VAL A 217 -9.21 26.32 -6.62
CA VAL A 217 -8.14 26.34 -5.61
C VAL A 217 -7.50 27.74 -5.51
N GLU A 218 -7.23 28.37 -6.67
CA GLU A 218 -6.67 29.73 -6.71
C GLU A 218 -7.62 30.75 -6.12
N ARG A 219 -8.93 30.63 -6.41
CA ARG A 219 -9.98 31.48 -5.85
C ARG A 219 -10.08 31.33 -4.34
N MET A 220 -10.07 30.12 -3.81
CA MET A 220 -10.14 29.83 -2.37
C MET A 220 -8.90 30.39 -1.66
N ALA A 221 -7.72 30.23 -2.24
CA ALA A 221 -6.49 30.82 -1.71
C ALA A 221 -6.53 32.36 -1.65
N PHE A 222 -7.10 33.00 -2.70
CA PHE A 222 -7.23 34.45 -2.76
C PHE A 222 -8.11 35.02 -1.65
N ILE A 223 -9.19 34.34 -1.28
CA ILE A 223 -10.08 34.75 -0.18
C ILE A 223 -9.60 34.28 1.20
N ASN A 224 -8.41 33.67 1.27
CA ASN A 224 -7.81 33.12 2.49
C ASN A 224 -8.72 32.11 3.23
N MET A 225 -9.46 31.33 2.47
CA MET A 225 -10.28 30.21 2.93
C MET A 225 -9.70 28.91 2.37
N PRO A 226 -8.72 28.28 3.06
CA PRO A 226 -8.21 26.99 2.63
C PRO A 226 -9.33 25.94 2.72
N ASP A 227 -9.36 25.02 1.76
CA ASP A 227 -10.26 23.89 1.82
C ASP A 227 -9.96 23.09 3.11
N PRO A 228 -10.95 22.78 3.94
CA PRO A 228 -10.76 21.93 5.11
C PRO A 228 -10.08 20.59 4.78
N ASP A 229 -10.39 20.02 3.63
CA ASP A 229 -9.80 18.77 3.17
C ASP A 229 -8.29 18.92 2.88
N ASP A 230 -7.86 20.04 2.32
CA ASP A 230 -6.42 20.34 2.12
C ASP A 230 -5.67 20.42 3.45
N VAL A 231 -6.28 21.01 4.47
CA VAL A 231 -5.67 21.09 5.81
C VAL A 231 -5.49 19.69 6.41
N ILE A 232 -6.50 18.82 6.27
CA ILE A 232 -6.45 17.45 6.75
C ILE A 232 -5.49 16.63 5.88
N TYR A 233 -5.50 16.81 4.57
CA TYR A 233 -4.61 16.14 3.63
C TYR A 233 -3.13 16.32 3.93
N ASN A 234 -2.75 17.48 4.45
CA ASN A 234 -1.36 17.76 4.86
C ASN A 234 -0.82 16.77 5.92
N PHE A 235 -1.70 16.11 6.69
CA PHE A 235 -1.29 15.04 7.60
C PHE A 235 -0.76 13.81 6.86
N ARG A 236 -0.98 13.66 5.54
CA ARG A 236 -0.41 12.60 4.73
C ARG A 236 1.13 12.54 4.82
N THR A 237 1.78 13.67 5.02
CA THR A 237 3.25 13.73 5.22
C THR A 237 3.75 12.85 6.39
N MET A 238 2.85 12.42 7.28
CA MET A 238 3.22 11.48 8.37
C MET A 238 3.72 10.15 7.84
N VAL A 239 3.08 9.59 6.80
CA VAL A 239 3.48 8.30 6.26
C VAL A 239 4.83 8.40 5.53
N GLU A 240 5.11 9.51 4.87
CA GLU A 240 6.41 9.78 4.24
C GLU A 240 7.54 9.80 5.28
N ARG A 241 7.31 10.46 6.44
CA ARG A 241 8.27 10.48 7.56
C ARG A 241 8.47 9.09 8.15
N VAL A 242 7.42 8.29 8.30
CA VAL A 242 7.51 6.92 8.78
C VAL A 242 8.31 6.06 7.77
N ASN A 243 8.04 6.20 6.47
CA ASN A 243 8.79 5.52 5.42
C ASN A 243 10.27 5.90 5.43
N ALA A 244 10.61 7.17 5.60
CA ALA A 244 11.99 7.64 5.72
C ALA A 244 12.67 7.05 6.95
N ARG A 245 12.06 7.14 8.13
CA ARG A 245 12.59 6.57 9.37
C ARG A 245 12.78 5.07 9.30
N LEU A 246 11.80 4.35 8.72
CA LEU A 246 11.90 2.90 8.54
C LEU A 246 13.13 2.52 7.70
N LYS A 247 13.41 3.31 6.65
CA LYS A 247 14.60 3.11 5.80
C LYS A 247 15.90 3.49 6.51
N ASP A 248 15.95 4.63 7.17
CA ASP A 248 17.18 5.22 7.68
C ASP A 248 17.58 4.69 9.07
N GLU A 249 16.59 4.45 9.95
CA GLU A 249 16.82 4.07 11.34
C GLU A 249 16.52 2.58 11.60
N PHE A 250 15.57 1.97 10.88
CA PHE A 250 15.06 0.63 11.20
C PHE A 250 15.32 -0.42 10.12
N GLY A 251 16.33 -0.19 9.27
CA GLY A 251 16.97 -1.21 8.43
C GLY A 251 16.26 -1.56 7.12
N ALA A 252 15.23 -0.81 6.69
CA ALA A 252 14.53 -1.12 5.44
C ALA A 252 15.29 -0.67 4.17
N ARG A 253 16.32 0.20 4.29
CA ARG A 253 17.10 0.68 3.15
C ARG A 253 18.02 -0.38 2.58
N TYR A 254 18.66 -1.19 3.43
CA TYR A 254 19.65 -2.18 3.01
C TYR A 254 19.27 -3.57 3.51
N LEU A 255 18.47 -4.28 2.75
CA LEU A 255 18.08 -5.64 3.09
C LEU A 255 19.30 -6.58 3.07
N ARG A 256 19.45 -7.38 4.12
CA ARG A 256 20.50 -8.44 4.21
C ARG A 256 19.95 -9.83 3.96
N VAL A 257 18.62 -9.94 3.75
CA VAL A 257 17.91 -11.21 3.55
C VAL A 257 17.35 -11.29 2.12
N ARG A 258 16.98 -12.49 1.68
CA ARG A 258 16.40 -12.77 0.36
C ARG A 258 15.11 -13.56 0.49
N GLY A 259 14.22 -13.39 -0.47
CA GLY A 259 12.91 -14.04 -0.53
C GLY A 259 11.84 -13.27 0.27
N PRO A 260 10.59 -13.26 -0.22
CA PRO A 260 9.52 -12.40 0.30
C PRO A 260 9.23 -12.67 1.78
N ILE A 261 9.27 -13.92 2.22
CA ILE A 261 9.00 -14.31 3.62
C ILE A 261 10.02 -13.67 4.56
N LYS A 262 11.32 -13.83 4.26
CA LYS A 262 12.39 -13.26 5.12
C LYS A 262 12.41 -11.74 5.06
N VAL A 263 12.15 -11.17 3.88
CA VAL A 263 12.05 -9.71 3.69
C VAL A 263 10.89 -9.16 4.51
N LYS A 264 9.71 -9.77 4.43
CA LYS A 264 8.56 -9.37 5.25
C LYS A 264 8.91 -9.38 6.74
N ARG A 265 9.52 -10.47 7.23
CA ARG A 265 9.89 -10.58 8.68
C ARG A 265 10.92 -9.55 9.10
N HIS A 266 11.92 -9.30 8.27
CA HIS A 266 12.91 -8.26 8.53
C HIS A 266 12.26 -6.88 8.66
N LEU A 267 11.38 -6.52 7.74
CA LEU A 267 10.64 -5.27 7.78
C LEU A 267 9.70 -5.18 8.98
N MET A 268 9.02 -6.28 9.33
CA MET A 268 8.13 -6.32 10.50
C MET A 268 8.86 -6.03 11.81
N PHE A 269 10.10 -6.50 11.99
CA PHE A 269 10.90 -6.12 13.16
C PHE A 269 11.19 -4.61 13.18
N GLY A 270 11.54 -4.04 12.04
CA GLY A 270 11.73 -2.59 11.90
C GLY A 270 10.45 -1.81 12.25
N ILE A 271 9.31 -2.28 11.75
CA ILE A 271 8.00 -1.65 11.99
C ILE A 271 7.62 -1.74 13.48
N VAL A 272 7.80 -2.88 14.13
CA VAL A 272 7.54 -3.05 15.57
C VAL A 272 8.44 -2.11 16.38
N ALA A 273 9.74 -2.06 16.08
CA ALA A 273 10.68 -1.19 16.76
C ALA A 273 10.34 0.29 16.59
N LEU A 274 9.99 0.70 15.37
CA LEU A 274 9.55 2.08 15.07
C LEU A 274 8.23 2.40 15.81
N ALA A 275 7.26 1.48 15.82
CA ALA A 275 6.00 1.67 16.52
C ALA A 275 6.21 1.87 18.02
N VAL A 276 7.07 1.03 18.65
CA VAL A 276 7.42 1.18 20.08
C VAL A 276 8.09 2.52 20.35
N ASP A 277 9.10 2.90 19.56
CA ASP A 277 9.81 4.17 19.70
C ASP A 277 8.83 5.35 19.60
N GLN A 278 7.94 5.32 18.61
CA GLN A 278 6.98 6.39 18.39
C GLN A 278 5.91 6.47 19.50
N ILE A 279 5.39 5.34 19.97
CA ILE A 279 4.45 5.30 21.09
C ILE A 279 5.09 5.86 22.37
N LEU A 280 6.34 5.52 22.64
CA LEU A 280 7.07 6.06 23.79
C LEU A 280 7.30 7.57 23.66
N ARG A 281 7.60 8.09 22.47
CA ARG A 281 7.71 9.54 22.22
C ARG A 281 6.39 10.24 22.50
N VAL A 282 5.28 9.74 21.94
CA VAL A 282 3.95 10.32 22.15
C VAL A 282 3.56 10.29 23.63
N ALA A 283 3.87 9.20 24.34
CA ALA A 283 3.59 9.11 25.77
C ALA A 283 4.35 10.13 26.64
N ARG A 284 5.61 10.44 26.27
CA ARG A 284 6.43 11.44 26.97
C ARG A 284 5.91 12.86 26.83
N PHE A 285 5.22 13.17 25.72
CA PHE A 285 4.66 14.51 25.47
C PHE A 285 3.26 14.72 26.09
N ARG A 286 2.65 13.67 26.68
CA ARG A 286 1.42 13.85 27.44
C ARG A 286 1.80 14.34 28.83
N PRO A 287 1.30 15.52 29.26
CA PRO A 287 1.43 15.91 30.64
C PRO A 287 0.75 14.82 31.50
N ALA A 288 1.40 14.43 32.58
CA ALA A 288 0.75 13.58 33.59
C ALA A 288 -0.51 14.33 34.04
N THR A 289 -1.67 13.87 33.58
CA THR A 289 -2.94 14.35 34.14
C THR A 289 -2.98 13.89 35.58
N ALA A 290 -2.84 14.86 36.50
CA ALA A 290 -3.03 14.65 37.91
C ALA A 290 -4.44 14.15 38.21
#